data_6863f37e316d6b81d58b5de074fae641
#
_entry.id   6863f37e316d6b81d58b5de074fae641
#
_cell.length_a   1.000
_cell.length_b   1.000
_cell.length_c   1.000
_cell.angle_alpha   90.00
_cell.angle_beta   90.00
_cell.angle_gamma   90.00
#
_symmetry.space_group_name_H-M   'P 1'
#
loop_
_entity.id
_entity.type
_entity.pdbx_description
1 polymer ?
#
loop_
_entity_poly.entity_id
_entity_poly.type
_entity_poly.pdbx_seq_one_letter_code
_entity_poly.pdbx_strand_id
1 'polypeptide(L)'
;MSITITVNDSPISGLEGKKVTSTLIRERLLAEAETNVAISFNENDQRDSFEIGGRGELQLGVLVETMRREGFELTVSRPKVVYKINENEQKMEPIEEVIIDVDDEYSSTVIDSMNKRKASMIDMTNISGKTRLIFKCPSRSLIGYQSQFLTETRGTGVINRLFDSYSEYKGDIASRRNGVLIANSTGTSVAYAIFNLQDRGIMFIDPQTKVYQGMIIGEHTRENDLDVNVLKGKQLTNVRASGTDCLLYTSPSPRDQRGSRMPSC
;
A
#
# COMPACT_ATOMS: atom_id res chain seq x y z
N MET A 1 6.10 4.31 15.85
CA MET A 1 6.36 4.31 14.40
C MET A 1 6.52 5.72 13.90
N SER A 2 7.35 5.96 12.89
CA SER A 2 7.50 7.28 12.28
C SER A 2 7.31 7.22 10.76
N ILE A 3 6.82 8.33 10.20
CA ILE A 3 6.76 8.60 8.77
C ILE A 3 7.45 9.93 8.52
N THR A 4 8.02 10.08 7.32
CA THR A 4 8.54 11.37 6.88
C THR A 4 7.53 11.97 5.91
N ILE A 5 7.13 13.19 6.16
CA ILE A 5 6.24 13.98 5.30
C ILE A 5 7.07 15.07 4.62
N THR A 6 6.96 15.19 3.32
CA THR A 6 7.61 16.22 2.50
C THR A 6 6.60 16.89 1.59
N VAL A 7 7.00 17.99 0.99
CA VAL A 7 6.22 18.66 -0.06
C VAL A 7 6.10 17.74 -1.27
N ASN A 8 4.97 17.81 -1.97
CA ASN A 8 4.80 17.10 -3.23
C ASN A 8 5.62 17.81 -4.33
N ASP A 9 6.70 17.18 -4.76
CA ASP A 9 7.62 17.65 -5.82
C ASP A 9 7.34 16.98 -7.19
N SER A 10 6.23 16.24 -7.31
CA SER A 10 5.85 15.59 -8.56
C SER A 10 5.48 16.59 -9.67
N PRO A 11 5.61 16.23 -10.96
CA PRO A 11 5.21 17.09 -12.08
C PRO A 11 3.72 17.46 -12.11
N ILE A 12 2.89 16.79 -11.32
CA ILE A 12 1.43 17.03 -11.22
C ILE A 12 1.04 17.71 -9.90
N SER A 13 2.01 18.24 -9.15
CA SER A 13 1.77 18.98 -7.90
C SER A 13 0.84 20.18 -8.12
N GLY A 14 -0.10 20.39 -7.17
CA GLY A 14 -1.08 21.49 -7.22
C GLY A 14 -2.34 21.22 -8.05
N LEU A 15 -2.50 20.00 -8.60
CA LEU A 15 -3.72 19.65 -9.36
C LEU A 15 -4.90 19.30 -8.46
N GLU A 16 -4.67 18.63 -7.36
CA GLU A 16 -5.73 18.15 -6.45
C GLU A 16 -5.86 19.01 -5.20
N GLY A 17 -4.73 19.48 -4.65
CA GLY A 17 -4.69 20.30 -3.45
C GLY A 17 -4.09 21.69 -3.70
N LYS A 18 -4.55 22.68 -2.94
CA LYS A 18 -4.03 24.05 -3.02
C LYS A 18 -2.92 24.33 -1.99
N LYS A 19 -2.80 23.51 -0.96
CA LYS A 19 -1.85 23.67 0.14
C LYS A 19 -0.61 22.79 -0.11
N VAL A 20 0.32 23.29 -0.90
CA VAL A 20 1.52 22.59 -1.36
C VAL A 20 2.82 23.13 -0.79
N THR A 21 2.77 24.11 0.12
CA THR A 21 3.97 24.75 0.68
C THR A 21 4.43 24.13 1.97
N SER A 22 5.74 24.02 2.16
CA SER A 22 6.39 23.50 3.35
C SER A 22 5.92 24.20 4.63
N THR A 23 5.78 25.53 4.60
CA THR A 23 5.33 26.33 5.75
C THR A 23 3.94 25.93 6.23
N LEU A 24 2.97 25.77 5.31
CA LEU A 24 1.60 25.37 5.67
C LEU A 24 1.56 23.95 6.23
N ILE A 25 2.34 23.03 5.66
CA ILE A 25 2.46 21.66 6.16
C ILE A 25 3.04 21.67 7.58
N ARG A 26 4.11 22.42 7.81
CA ARG A 26 4.76 22.59 9.11
C ARG A 26 3.80 23.11 10.18
N GLU A 27 3.11 24.22 9.90
CA GLU A 27 2.14 24.82 10.83
C GLU A 27 1.03 23.84 11.20
N ARG A 28 0.50 23.10 10.22
CA ARG A 28 -0.55 22.11 10.46
C ARG A 28 -0.07 20.94 11.32
N LEU A 29 1.15 20.43 11.06
CA LEU A 29 1.74 19.33 11.82
C LEU A 29 2.10 19.74 13.25
N LEU A 30 2.57 20.98 13.47
CA LEU A 30 2.80 21.52 14.79
C LEU A 30 1.50 21.64 15.59
N ALA A 31 0.45 22.18 14.98
CA ALA A 31 -0.86 22.29 15.63
C ALA A 31 -1.43 20.91 16.02
N GLU A 32 -1.19 19.87 15.21
CA GLU A 32 -1.56 18.49 15.56
C GLU A 32 -0.74 17.96 16.74
N ALA A 33 0.57 18.19 16.74
CA ALA A 33 1.45 17.73 17.83
C ALA A 33 1.14 18.42 19.16
N GLU A 34 0.70 19.67 19.14
CA GLU A 34 0.27 20.41 20.34
C GLU A 34 -1.05 19.87 20.91
N THR A 35 -1.96 19.45 20.05
CA THR A 35 -3.29 18.96 20.47
C THR A 35 -3.30 17.46 20.78
N ASN A 36 -2.42 16.68 20.17
CA ASN A 36 -2.39 15.23 20.26
C ASN A 36 -1.07 14.72 20.86
N VAL A 37 -1.08 14.44 22.15
CA VAL A 37 0.09 13.94 22.92
C VAL A 37 0.67 12.65 22.34
N ALA A 38 -0.09 11.89 21.56
CA ALA A 38 0.36 10.64 20.96
C ALA A 38 1.15 10.82 19.66
N ILE A 39 1.25 12.05 19.17
CA ILE A 39 2.00 12.42 17.96
C ILE A 39 3.24 13.20 18.37
N SER A 40 4.40 12.76 17.89
CA SER A 40 5.65 13.52 18.01
C SER A 40 6.01 14.15 16.68
N PHE A 41 6.47 15.38 16.71
CA PHE A 41 6.93 16.14 15.56
C PHE A 41 8.42 16.43 15.71
N ASN A 42 9.21 16.04 14.71
CA ASN A 42 10.63 16.37 14.60
C ASN A 42 10.89 17.00 13.23
N GLU A 43 11.60 18.11 13.24
CA GLU A 43 12.04 18.78 12.03
C GLU A 43 13.43 18.24 11.66
N ASN A 44 13.58 17.71 10.45
CA ASN A 44 14.90 17.27 9.98
C ASN A 44 15.71 18.48 9.50
N ASP A 45 17.05 18.34 9.49
CA ASP A 45 17.99 19.36 8.98
C ASP A 45 17.72 19.76 7.51
N GLN A 46 17.07 18.90 6.75
CA GLN A 46 16.53 19.21 5.43
C GLN A 46 15.21 20.00 5.62
N ARG A 47 15.22 21.26 5.29
CA ARG A 47 14.17 22.28 5.58
C ARG A 47 12.74 21.92 5.15
N ASP A 48 12.55 20.92 4.26
CA ASP A 48 11.25 20.54 3.70
C ASP A 48 10.83 19.12 4.09
N SER A 49 11.43 18.55 5.14
CA SER A 49 11.21 17.18 5.57
C SER A 49 10.86 17.13 7.05
N PHE A 50 9.68 16.62 7.36
CA PHE A 50 9.13 16.54 8.72
C PHE A 50 8.96 15.06 9.11
N GLU A 51 9.56 14.68 10.23
CA GLU A 51 9.36 13.35 10.79
C GLU A 51 8.24 13.36 11.83
N ILE A 52 7.22 12.56 11.59
CA ILE A 52 6.06 12.41 12.47
C ILE A 52 6.07 11.02 13.07
N GLY A 53 6.13 10.99 14.40
CA GLY A 53 5.98 9.74 15.16
C GLY A 53 4.56 9.56 15.67
N GLY A 54 4.08 8.31 15.67
CA GLY A 54 2.77 7.94 16.18
C GLY A 54 2.78 6.55 16.79
N ARG A 55 1.68 6.16 17.45
CA ARG A 55 1.53 4.85 18.09
C ARG A 55 1.48 3.70 17.07
N GLY A 56 0.95 3.95 15.87
CA GLY A 56 0.81 2.91 14.85
C GLY A 56 0.38 3.45 13.48
N GLU A 57 0.32 2.55 12.51
CA GLU A 57 -0.02 2.85 11.11
C GLU A 57 -1.38 3.56 10.97
N LEU A 58 -2.39 3.09 11.71
CA LEU A 58 -3.74 3.65 11.62
C LEU A 58 -3.78 5.12 12.04
N GLN A 59 -3.11 5.48 13.13
CA GLN A 59 -3.08 6.88 13.60
C GLN A 59 -2.41 7.80 12.58
N LEU A 60 -1.28 7.36 12.03
CA LEU A 60 -0.57 8.12 10.99
C LEU A 60 -1.38 8.21 9.70
N GLY A 61 -2.06 7.12 9.32
CA GLY A 61 -2.95 7.10 8.17
C GLY A 61 -4.15 8.04 8.31
N VAL A 62 -4.76 8.11 9.49
CA VAL A 62 -5.87 9.04 9.77
C VAL A 62 -5.38 10.50 9.68
N LEU A 63 -4.19 10.81 10.20
CA LEU A 63 -3.61 12.15 10.10
C LEU A 63 -3.41 12.55 8.63
N VAL A 64 -2.76 11.70 7.83
CA VAL A 64 -2.52 11.97 6.41
C VAL A 64 -3.83 12.15 5.65
N GLU A 65 -4.83 11.29 5.88
CA GLU A 65 -6.14 11.40 5.24
C GLU A 65 -6.88 12.67 5.65
N THR A 66 -6.79 13.09 6.93
CA THR A 66 -7.37 14.34 7.38
C THR A 66 -6.74 15.54 6.68
N MET A 67 -5.41 15.57 6.58
CA MET A 67 -4.69 16.61 5.86
C MET A 67 -5.06 16.63 4.37
N ARG A 68 -5.19 15.46 3.73
CA ARG A 68 -5.66 15.36 2.35
C ARG A 68 -7.03 16.00 2.16
N ARG A 69 -7.98 15.74 3.06
CA ARG A 69 -9.32 16.35 3.04
C ARG A 69 -9.30 17.84 3.29
N GLU A 70 -8.33 18.35 4.04
CA GLU A 70 -8.10 19.79 4.25
C GLU A 70 -7.47 20.47 3.01
N GLY A 71 -7.16 19.72 1.95
CA GLY A 71 -6.60 20.20 0.69
C GLY A 71 -5.08 20.32 0.67
N PHE A 72 -4.38 19.57 1.52
CA PHE A 72 -2.92 19.40 1.44
C PHE A 72 -2.56 18.34 0.43
N GLU A 73 -1.52 18.58 -0.35
CA GLU A 73 -0.80 17.55 -1.12
C GLU A 73 0.52 17.25 -0.43
N LEU A 74 0.76 15.99 -0.17
CA LEU A 74 1.88 15.52 0.63
C LEU A 74 2.58 14.35 -0.07
N THR A 75 3.91 14.30 0.06
CA THR A 75 4.68 13.08 -0.17
C THR A 75 4.94 12.42 1.16
N VAL A 76 4.61 11.15 1.30
CA VAL A 76 4.71 10.40 2.54
C VAL A 76 5.65 9.22 2.35
N SER A 77 6.64 9.08 3.24
CA SER A 77 7.55 7.93 3.24
C SER A 77 6.87 6.67 3.76
N ARG A 78 7.50 5.52 3.54
CA ARG A 78 7.08 4.29 4.21
C ARG A 78 7.20 4.44 5.72
N PRO A 79 6.25 3.86 6.51
CA PRO A 79 6.37 3.80 7.95
C PRO A 79 7.67 3.10 8.36
N LYS A 80 8.38 3.70 9.31
CA LYS A 80 9.59 3.14 9.90
C LYS A 80 9.35 2.91 11.39
N VAL A 81 9.98 1.87 11.90
CA VAL A 81 9.98 1.60 13.33
C VAL A 81 11.09 2.43 13.98
N VAL A 82 10.80 3.00 15.14
CA VAL A 82 11.79 3.76 15.89
C VAL A 82 12.75 2.77 16.55
N TYR A 83 14.03 2.91 16.22
CA TYR A 83 15.11 2.12 16.82
C TYR A 83 15.65 2.81 18.06
N LYS A 84 16.19 2.03 18.99
CA LYS A 84 17.01 2.53 20.09
C LYS A 84 18.46 2.21 19.83
N ILE A 85 19.35 3.06 20.31
CA ILE A 85 20.78 2.81 20.31
C ILE A 85 21.16 2.44 21.75
N ASN A 86 21.83 1.31 21.92
CA ASN A 86 22.30 0.86 23.22
C ASN A 86 23.61 1.61 23.60
N GLU A 87 24.06 1.49 24.84
CA GLU A 87 25.32 2.07 25.35
C GLU A 87 26.54 1.64 24.52
N ASN A 88 26.48 0.50 23.85
CA ASN A 88 27.53 -0.05 22.98
C ASN A 88 27.37 0.40 21.49
N GLU A 89 26.61 1.46 21.20
CA GLU A 89 26.30 1.96 19.84
C GLU A 89 25.60 0.92 18.93
N GLN A 90 25.08 -0.16 19.49
CA GLN A 90 24.36 -1.19 18.74
C GLN A 90 22.91 -0.77 18.53
N LYS A 91 22.42 -0.99 17.31
CA LYS A 91 21.04 -0.71 16.92
C LYS A 91 20.10 -1.77 17.48
N MET A 92 19.18 -1.35 18.33
CA MET A 92 18.17 -2.20 18.93
C MET A 92 16.82 -1.98 18.27
N GLU A 93 16.13 -3.07 17.91
CA GLU A 93 14.80 -3.04 17.33
C GLU A 93 13.73 -3.50 18.32
N PRO A 94 12.51 -2.90 18.28
CA PRO A 94 11.41 -3.34 19.11
C PRO A 94 10.88 -4.69 18.64
N ILE A 95 10.67 -5.57 19.61
CA ILE A 95 10.10 -6.91 19.43
C ILE A 95 8.66 -6.89 19.99
N GLU A 96 7.76 -7.46 19.26
CA GLU A 96 6.38 -7.67 19.67
C GLU A 96 6.14 -9.16 19.93
N GLU A 97 5.39 -9.46 20.98
CA GLU A 97 4.74 -10.73 21.16
C GLU A 97 3.47 -10.76 20.33
N VAL A 98 3.35 -11.74 19.46
CA VAL A 98 2.25 -11.90 18.53
C VAL A 98 1.52 -13.17 18.85
N ILE A 99 0.26 -13.04 19.25
CA ILE A 99 -0.64 -14.15 19.55
C ILE A 99 -1.61 -14.30 18.38
N ILE A 100 -1.58 -15.44 17.72
CA ILE A 100 -2.37 -15.73 16.54
C ILE A 100 -3.27 -16.93 16.82
N ASP A 101 -4.57 -16.75 16.64
CA ASP A 101 -5.57 -17.83 16.70
C ASP A 101 -6.09 -18.08 15.28
N VAL A 102 -5.88 -19.29 14.78
CA VAL A 102 -6.28 -19.71 13.42
C VAL A 102 -6.89 -21.10 13.42
N ASP A 103 -7.68 -21.41 12.41
CA ASP A 103 -8.14 -22.78 12.16
C ASP A 103 -6.94 -23.65 11.75
N ASP A 104 -6.94 -24.92 12.14
CA ASP A 104 -5.80 -25.84 11.95
C ASP A 104 -5.32 -25.93 10.51
N GLU A 105 -6.21 -25.78 9.53
CA GLU A 105 -5.88 -25.84 8.10
C GLU A 105 -4.96 -24.69 7.65
N TYR A 106 -4.98 -23.51 8.32
CA TYR A 106 -4.15 -22.35 7.96
C TYR A 106 -2.89 -22.23 8.80
N SER A 107 -2.72 -23.07 9.83
CA SER A 107 -1.61 -22.97 10.80
C SER A 107 -0.25 -23.03 10.12
N SER A 108 -0.03 -23.99 9.19
CA SER A 108 1.22 -24.15 8.45
C SER A 108 1.55 -22.93 7.58
N THR A 109 0.56 -22.39 6.89
CA THR A 109 0.73 -21.19 6.03
C THR A 109 1.15 -19.97 6.85
N VAL A 110 0.53 -19.79 8.02
CA VAL A 110 0.85 -18.69 8.94
C VAL A 110 2.25 -18.86 9.53
N ILE A 111 2.64 -20.08 9.91
CA ILE A 111 3.99 -20.37 10.43
C ILE A 111 5.05 -20.03 9.37
N ASP A 112 4.86 -20.46 8.12
CA ASP A 112 5.78 -20.16 7.03
C ASP A 112 5.88 -18.65 6.76
N SER A 113 4.75 -17.96 6.81
CA SER A 113 4.67 -16.50 6.64
C SER A 113 5.42 -15.75 7.75
N MET A 114 5.26 -16.19 8.99
CA MET A 114 5.95 -15.62 10.15
C MET A 114 7.45 -15.92 10.16
N ASN A 115 7.87 -17.12 9.75
CA ASN A 115 9.27 -17.48 9.62
C ASN A 115 10.01 -16.62 8.58
N LYS A 116 9.38 -16.35 7.41
CA LYS A 116 9.92 -15.43 6.39
C LYS A 116 10.11 -14.01 6.94
N ARG A 117 9.31 -13.63 7.94
CA ARG A 117 9.35 -12.34 8.65
C ARG A 117 10.29 -12.32 9.85
N LYS A 118 11.13 -13.36 10.00
CA LYS A 118 12.10 -13.53 11.11
C LYS A 118 11.46 -13.55 12.50
N ALA A 119 10.23 -14.02 12.59
CA ALA A 119 9.59 -14.33 13.85
C ALA A 119 10.18 -15.61 14.45
N SER A 120 10.24 -15.66 15.76
CA SER A 120 10.63 -16.85 16.52
C SER A 120 9.39 -17.39 17.21
N MET A 121 9.00 -18.62 16.92
CA MET A 121 7.87 -19.28 17.58
C MET A 121 8.27 -19.63 19.00
N ILE A 122 7.40 -19.29 19.97
CA ILE A 122 7.59 -19.57 21.39
C ILE A 122 6.75 -20.80 21.77
N ASP A 123 5.49 -20.80 21.38
CA ASP A 123 4.54 -21.83 21.77
C ASP A 123 3.50 -22.08 20.67
N MET A 124 2.96 -23.31 20.67
CA MET A 124 1.89 -23.74 19.80
C MET A 124 0.93 -24.65 20.56
N THR A 125 -0.32 -24.24 20.69
CA THR A 125 -1.35 -25.00 21.41
C THR A 125 -2.53 -25.22 20.49
N ASN A 126 -2.97 -26.49 20.36
CA ASN A 126 -4.15 -26.85 19.61
C ASN A 126 -5.33 -27.08 20.58
N ILE A 127 -6.46 -26.40 20.35
CA ILE A 127 -7.67 -26.48 21.17
C ILE A 127 -8.87 -26.59 20.24
N SER A 128 -9.49 -27.77 20.18
CA SER A 128 -10.76 -28.01 19.53
C SER A 128 -10.84 -27.55 18.06
N GLY A 129 -9.81 -27.87 17.26
CA GLY A 129 -9.76 -27.52 15.83
C GLY A 129 -9.27 -26.09 15.53
N LYS A 130 -8.81 -25.37 16.56
CA LYS A 130 -8.12 -24.09 16.43
C LYS A 130 -6.71 -24.18 17.00
N THR A 131 -5.77 -23.62 16.29
CA THR A 131 -4.36 -23.54 16.70
C THR A 131 -4.06 -22.12 17.19
N ARG A 132 -3.59 -22.02 18.44
CA ARG A 132 -2.99 -20.80 18.97
C ARG A 132 -1.49 -20.86 18.81
N LEU A 133 -0.94 -19.83 18.17
CA LEU A 133 0.49 -19.66 17.90
C LEU A 133 0.99 -18.41 18.61
N ILE A 134 2.11 -18.52 19.32
CA ILE A 134 2.76 -17.40 20.01
C ILE A 134 4.13 -17.17 19.40
N PHE A 135 4.38 -15.97 18.90
CA PHE A 135 5.65 -15.59 18.26
C PHE A 135 6.25 -14.36 18.93
N LYS A 136 7.59 -14.27 18.92
CA LYS A 136 8.33 -13.00 19.07
C LYS A 136 8.82 -12.53 17.70
N CYS A 137 8.36 -11.37 17.30
CA CYS A 137 8.60 -10.85 15.94
C CYS A 137 9.05 -9.39 15.98
N PRO A 138 10.03 -8.99 15.14
CA PRO A 138 10.37 -7.59 14.97
C PRO A 138 9.16 -6.77 14.52
N SER A 139 8.87 -5.64 15.18
CA SER A 139 7.72 -4.80 14.84
C SER A 139 7.70 -4.37 13.37
N ARG A 140 8.89 -4.13 12.76
CA ARG A 140 9.01 -3.76 11.34
C ARG A 140 8.52 -4.85 10.38
N SER A 141 8.59 -6.12 10.79
CA SER A 141 8.14 -7.26 9.99
C SER A 141 6.61 -7.38 9.92
N LEU A 142 5.94 -6.79 10.90
CA LEU A 142 4.48 -6.83 11.04
C LEU A 142 3.79 -5.68 10.31
N ILE A 143 4.56 -4.72 9.77
CA ILE A 143 4.02 -3.62 8.97
C ILE A 143 3.38 -4.21 7.71
N GLY A 144 2.08 -3.91 7.48
CA GLY A 144 1.31 -4.43 6.35
C GLY A 144 0.94 -5.92 6.43
N TYR A 145 1.31 -6.65 7.48
CA TYR A 145 1.01 -8.09 7.59
C TYR A 145 -0.48 -8.37 7.82
N GLN A 146 -1.21 -7.46 8.45
CA GLN A 146 -2.62 -7.63 8.77
C GLN A 146 -3.47 -8.03 7.55
N SER A 147 -3.31 -7.33 6.43
CA SER A 147 -4.07 -7.61 5.21
C SER A 147 -3.71 -8.96 4.59
N GLN A 148 -2.40 -9.31 4.61
CA GLN A 148 -1.94 -10.60 4.13
C GLN A 148 -2.46 -11.74 5.00
N PHE A 149 -2.40 -11.59 6.31
CA PHE A 149 -2.91 -12.56 7.29
C PHE A 149 -4.41 -12.84 7.10
N LEU A 150 -5.23 -11.80 6.93
CA LEU A 150 -6.66 -11.97 6.65
C LEU A 150 -6.90 -12.71 5.32
N THR A 151 -6.08 -12.48 4.31
CA THR A 151 -6.18 -13.20 3.03
C THR A 151 -5.78 -14.67 3.20
N GLU A 152 -4.67 -14.95 3.90
CA GLU A 152 -4.15 -16.29 4.16
C GLU A 152 -5.12 -17.15 4.99
N THR A 153 -5.85 -16.52 5.93
CA THR A 153 -6.81 -17.18 6.82
C THR A 153 -8.25 -17.02 6.37
N ARG A 154 -8.51 -16.53 5.17
CA ARG A 154 -9.86 -16.23 4.64
C ARG A 154 -10.73 -15.41 5.60
N GLY A 155 -10.10 -14.56 6.40
CA GLY A 155 -10.76 -13.68 7.37
C GLY A 155 -11.16 -14.34 8.70
N THR A 156 -10.86 -15.63 8.92
CA THR A 156 -11.22 -16.33 10.16
C THR A 156 -10.19 -16.18 11.27
N GLY A 157 -8.95 -15.84 10.93
CA GLY A 157 -7.85 -15.70 11.88
C GLY A 157 -7.93 -14.43 12.72
N VAL A 158 -7.46 -14.52 13.96
CA VAL A 158 -7.32 -13.39 14.88
C VAL A 158 -5.86 -13.20 15.22
N ILE A 159 -5.37 -11.96 15.15
CA ILE A 159 -4.01 -11.59 15.50
C ILE A 159 -4.00 -10.49 16.55
N ASN A 160 -3.31 -10.72 17.65
CA ASN A 160 -3.07 -9.76 18.70
C ASN A 160 -1.58 -9.47 18.82
N ARG A 161 -1.23 -8.21 19.02
CA ARG A 161 0.16 -7.73 19.05
C ARG A 161 0.40 -6.92 20.30
N LEU A 162 1.44 -7.28 21.06
CA LEU A 162 1.84 -6.60 22.28
C LEU A 162 3.34 -6.30 22.21
N PHE A 163 3.73 -5.10 22.61
CA PHE A 163 5.14 -4.78 22.77
C PHE A 163 5.75 -5.62 23.88
N ASP A 164 6.86 -6.32 23.62
CA ASP A 164 7.58 -7.14 24.59
C ASP A 164 8.88 -6.45 25.04
N SER A 165 9.83 -6.25 24.15
CA SER A 165 11.16 -5.83 24.48
C SER A 165 11.90 -5.18 23.30
N TYR A 166 13.14 -4.74 23.53
CA TYR A 166 14.08 -4.38 22.48
C TYR A 166 15.14 -5.45 22.35
N SER A 167 15.46 -5.89 21.14
CA SER A 167 16.54 -6.83 20.87
C SER A 167 17.46 -6.31 19.76
N GLU A 168 18.58 -6.99 19.57
CA GLU A 168 19.51 -6.68 18.48
C GLU A 168 18.84 -6.78 17.12
N TYR A 169 19.30 -5.96 16.18
CA TYR A 169 18.77 -5.91 14.82
C TYR A 169 18.98 -7.23 14.08
N LYS A 170 17.90 -7.91 13.70
CA LYS A 170 17.92 -9.23 13.04
C LYS A 170 18.26 -9.21 11.54
N GLY A 171 18.87 -8.14 11.03
CA GLY A 171 19.22 -8.00 9.61
C GLY A 171 18.02 -7.66 8.71
N ASP A 172 18.24 -7.53 7.40
CA ASP A 172 17.22 -7.08 6.46
C ASP A 172 16.12 -8.10 6.23
N ILE A 173 14.91 -7.60 6.00
CA ILE A 173 13.72 -8.37 5.69
C ILE A 173 13.20 -7.86 4.34
N ALA A 174 12.74 -8.74 3.47
CA ALA A 174 12.13 -8.37 2.21
C ALA A 174 10.98 -7.38 2.45
N SER A 175 11.12 -6.17 1.93
CA SER A 175 10.20 -5.06 2.21
C SER A 175 8.98 -5.03 1.29
N ARG A 176 9.06 -5.64 0.11
CA ARG A 176 7.98 -5.72 -0.88
C ARG A 176 7.77 -7.16 -1.29
N ARG A 177 6.50 -7.55 -1.41
CA ARG A 177 6.10 -8.84 -1.94
C ARG A 177 6.03 -8.80 -3.47
N ASN A 178 5.46 -7.73 -3.99
CA ASN A 178 5.21 -7.54 -5.42
C ASN A 178 5.98 -6.33 -5.95
N GLY A 179 6.32 -6.35 -7.23
CA GLY A 179 6.85 -5.22 -7.96
C GLY A 179 5.77 -4.16 -8.24
N VAL A 180 6.15 -3.12 -8.95
CA VAL A 180 5.25 -2.04 -9.35
C VAL A 180 5.18 -1.91 -10.86
N LEU A 181 4.06 -1.40 -11.36
CA LEU A 181 3.88 -0.98 -12.73
C LEU A 181 4.22 0.51 -12.83
N ILE A 182 5.18 0.85 -13.70
CA ILE A 182 5.71 2.22 -13.84
C ILE A 182 5.35 2.74 -15.21
N ALA A 183 4.83 3.96 -15.29
CA ALA A 183 4.58 4.61 -16.58
C ALA A 183 5.87 4.99 -17.29
N ASN A 184 6.05 4.55 -18.54
CA ASN A 184 7.24 4.86 -19.33
C ASN A 184 7.13 6.17 -20.13
N SER A 185 5.98 6.83 -20.11
CA SER A 185 5.71 8.03 -20.92
C SER A 185 4.75 8.98 -20.21
N THR A 186 4.85 10.27 -20.53
CA THR A 186 3.97 11.33 -19.99
C THR A 186 2.80 11.56 -20.91
N GLY A 187 1.57 11.66 -20.36
CA GLY A 187 0.35 11.92 -21.12
C GLY A 187 -0.91 11.56 -20.34
N THR A 188 -1.97 11.22 -21.06
CA THR A 188 -3.26 10.85 -20.48
C THR A 188 -3.53 9.36 -20.70
N SER A 189 -3.85 8.63 -19.63
CA SER A 189 -4.12 7.20 -19.68
C SER A 189 -5.33 6.87 -20.55
N VAL A 190 -5.26 5.75 -21.28
CA VAL A 190 -6.31 5.30 -22.20
C VAL A 190 -6.92 4.00 -21.68
N ALA A 191 -8.26 3.90 -21.69
CA ALA A 191 -9.00 2.73 -21.22
C ALA A 191 -8.49 1.41 -21.84
N TYR A 192 -8.21 1.41 -23.15
CA TYR A 192 -7.70 0.24 -23.87
C TYR A 192 -6.34 -0.24 -23.33
N ALA A 193 -5.43 0.68 -23.00
CA ALA A 193 -4.14 0.31 -22.44
C ALA A 193 -4.29 -0.26 -21.03
N ILE A 194 -5.10 0.38 -20.18
CA ILE A 194 -5.40 -0.11 -18.82
C ILE A 194 -5.99 -1.52 -18.87
N PHE A 195 -6.97 -1.75 -19.73
CA PHE A 195 -7.58 -3.08 -19.89
C PHE A 195 -6.56 -4.16 -20.22
N ASN A 196 -5.64 -3.91 -21.16
CA ASN A 196 -4.59 -4.86 -21.53
C ASN A 196 -3.53 -5.08 -20.44
N LEU A 197 -3.43 -4.17 -19.47
CA LEU A 197 -2.48 -4.25 -18.37
C LEU A 197 -3.08 -4.90 -17.12
N GLN A 198 -4.39 -5.08 -17.02
CA GLN A 198 -5.06 -5.71 -15.88
C GLN A 198 -4.58 -7.15 -15.62
N ASP A 199 -4.21 -7.89 -16.66
CA ASP A 199 -3.63 -9.24 -16.53
C ASP A 199 -2.25 -9.24 -15.85
N ARG A 200 -1.56 -8.08 -15.80
CA ARG A 200 -0.23 -7.94 -15.22
C ARG A 200 -0.23 -7.46 -13.79
N GLY A 201 -1.35 -6.91 -13.32
CA GLY A 201 -1.45 -6.39 -11.96
C GLY A 201 -2.68 -5.52 -11.71
N ILE A 202 -2.71 -4.95 -10.52
CA ILE A 202 -3.79 -4.07 -10.08
C ILE A 202 -3.42 -2.63 -10.43
N MET A 203 -4.27 -1.96 -11.20
CA MET A 203 -4.04 -0.56 -11.57
C MET A 203 -4.59 0.37 -10.49
N PHE A 204 -3.85 1.47 -10.19
CA PHE A 204 -4.23 2.51 -9.23
C PHE A 204 -4.87 3.72 -9.90
N ILE A 205 -4.80 3.80 -11.23
CA ILE A 205 -5.27 4.93 -12.03
C ILE A 205 -6.51 4.56 -12.85
N ASP A 206 -7.38 5.53 -13.04
CA ASP A 206 -8.53 5.43 -13.92
C ASP A 206 -8.19 5.87 -15.37
N PRO A 207 -9.03 5.52 -16.35
CA PRO A 207 -8.95 6.10 -17.69
C PRO A 207 -9.03 7.63 -17.66
N GLN A 208 -8.29 8.30 -18.56
CA GLN A 208 -8.18 9.76 -18.67
C GLN A 208 -7.44 10.45 -17.51
N THR A 209 -6.72 9.70 -16.69
CA THR A 209 -5.83 10.26 -15.66
C THR A 209 -4.53 10.75 -16.29
N LYS A 210 -4.06 11.93 -15.88
CA LYS A 210 -2.75 12.44 -16.28
C LYS A 210 -1.65 11.65 -15.57
N VAL A 211 -0.72 11.14 -16.34
CA VAL A 211 0.44 10.38 -15.84
C VAL A 211 1.74 11.01 -16.35
N TYR A 212 2.81 10.86 -15.60
CA TYR A 212 4.15 11.27 -16.00
C TYR A 212 5.11 10.08 -16.03
N GLN A 213 6.18 10.19 -16.76
CA GLN A 213 7.20 9.15 -16.83
C GLN A 213 7.82 8.90 -15.45
N GLY A 214 7.87 7.63 -15.04
CA GLY A 214 8.32 7.23 -13.71
C GLY A 214 7.21 7.16 -12.65
N MET A 215 5.98 7.54 -12.97
CA MET A 215 4.84 7.44 -12.05
C MET A 215 4.50 5.97 -11.80
N ILE A 216 4.31 5.61 -10.53
CA ILE A 216 3.80 4.30 -10.14
C ILE A 216 2.28 4.29 -10.38
N ILE A 217 1.83 3.43 -11.27
CA ILE A 217 0.45 3.37 -11.74
C ILE A 217 -0.29 2.10 -11.35
N GLY A 218 0.42 1.13 -10.78
CA GLY A 218 -0.17 -0.12 -10.34
C GLY A 218 0.79 -1.01 -9.57
N GLU A 219 0.25 -2.08 -8.99
CA GLU A 219 0.98 -3.16 -8.36
C GLU A 219 1.13 -4.32 -9.36
N HIS A 220 2.36 -4.79 -9.56
CA HIS A 220 2.63 -5.93 -10.44
C HIS A 220 2.34 -7.25 -9.72
N THR A 221 1.87 -8.27 -10.43
CA THR A 221 1.63 -9.60 -9.85
C THR A 221 2.91 -10.36 -9.52
N ARG A 222 4.06 -9.97 -10.10
CA ARG A 222 5.38 -10.57 -9.85
C ARG A 222 6.23 -9.65 -8.98
N GLU A 223 7.33 -10.18 -8.47
CA GLU A 223 8.26 -9.43 -7.60
C GLU A 223 9.03 -8.30 -8.31
N ASN A 224 9.21 -8.39 -9.64
CA ASN A 224 9.94 -7.41 -10.44
C ASN A 224 9.10 -6.22 -10.84
N ASP A 225 9.72 -5.04 -10.87
CA ASP A 225 9.12 -3.82 -11.39
C ASP A 225 9.04 -3.89 -12.93
N LEU A 226 8.00 -3.31 -13.51
CA LEU A 226 7.75 -3.36 -14.94
C LEU A 226 7.35 -1.99 -15.49
N ASP A 227 8.12 -1.52 -16.49
CA ASP A 227 7.77 -0.32 -17.23
C ASP A 227 6.68 -0.62 -18.26
N VAL A 228 5.61 0.15 -18.25
CA VAL A 228 4.44 -0.07 -19.10
C VAL A 228 3.97 1.23 -19.76
N ASN A 229 3.35 1.09 -20.93
CA ASN A 229 2.77 2.20 -21.66
C ASN A 229 1.24 2.23 -21.49
N VAL A 230 0.74 3.21 -20.74
CA VAL A 230 -0.70 3.43 -20.51
C VAL A 230 -1.35 4.39 -21.50
N LEU A 231 -0.57 4.91 -22.46
CA LEU A 231 -1.04 5.86 -23.47
C LEU A 231 -1.40 5.17 -24.80
N LYS A 232 -1.09 3.88 -24.95
CA LYS A 232 -1.26 3.14 -26.20
C LYS A 232 -2.75 2.96 -26.52
N GLY A 233 -3.26 3.70 -27.47
CA GLY A 233 -4.61 3.54 -28.01
C GLY A 233 -4.75 2.25 -28.84
N LYS A 234 -5.99 1.82 -29.05
CA LYS A 234 -6.33 0.76 -30.01
C LYS A 234 -6.00 1.26 -31.41
N GLN A 235 -5.17 0.55 -32.17
CA GLN A 235 -5.04 0.83 -33.60
C GLN A 235 -6.35 0.42 -34.30
N LEU A 236 -7.01 1.40 -34.89
CA LEU A 236 -8.19 1.13 -35.73
C LEU A 236 -7.70 0.48 -37.01
N THR A 237 -7.88 -0.81 -37.14
CA THR A 237 -7.70 -1.53 -38.40
C THR A 237 -9.02 -1.58 -39.14
N ASN A 238 -9.04 -1.34 -40.47
CA ASN A 238 -10.24 -1.43 -41.31
C ASN A 238 -10.76 -2.88 -41.46
N VAL A 239 -10.17 -3.82 -40.77
CA VAL A 239 -10.63 -5.22 -40.76
C VAL A 239 -11.76 -5.33 -39.74
N ARG A 240 -12.92 -5.74 -40.16
CA ARG A 240 -14.05 -6.16 -39.31
C ARG A 240 -13.63 -7.42 -38.56
N ALA A 241 -12.81 -7.29 -37.53
CA ALA A 241 -12.52 -8.37 -36.63
C ALA A 241 -13.74 -8.53 -35.71
N SER A 242 -14.54 -9.54 -35.96
CA SER A 242 -15.55 -10.00 -35.02
C SER A 242 -14.83 -10.55 -33.78
N GLY A 243 -15.11 -9.97 -32.66
CA GLY A 243 -14.71 -10.53 -31.35
C GLY A 243 -13.56 -9.80 -30.65
N THR A 244 -13.78 -9.48 -29.42
CA THR A 244 -12.98 -8.76 -28.43
C THR A 244 -12.92 -7.25 -28.60
N ASP A 245 -14.05 -6.63 -28.84
CA ASP A 245 -14.21 -5.24 -28.44
C ASP A 245 -14.34 -5.16 -26.92
N CYS A 246 -13.63 -4.18 -26.35
CA CYS A 246 -13.68 -3.86 -24.93
C CYS A 246 -15.09 -3.39 -24.55
N LEU A 247 -16.01 -4.33 -24.40
CA LEU A 247 -17.43 -4.06 -24.08
C LEU A 247 -17.61 -3.58 -22.63
N LEU A 248 -16.55 -3.58 -21.82
CA LEU A 248 -16.60 -3.12 -20.43
C LEU A 248 -16.89 -1.63 -20.26
N TYR A 249 -16.69 -0.81 -21.31
CA TYR A 249 -16.84 0.66 -21.23
C TYR A 249 -17.84 1.26 -22.21
N THR A 250 -18.48 0.45 -23.03
CA THR A 250 -19.57 0.92 -23.89
C THR A 250 -20.90 0.41 -23.35
N SER A 251 -21.68 1.31 -22.77
CA SER A 251 -23.10 1.01 -22.58
C SER A 251 -23.67 0.58 -23.94
N PRO A 252 -24.45 -0.51 -24.01
CA PRO A 252 -25.04 -0.93 -25.26
C PRO A 252 -25.84 0.22 -25.84
N SER A 253 -25.56 0.56 -27.11
CA SER A 253 -26.29 1.59 -27.81
C SER A 253 -27.77 1.23 -27.81
N PRO A 254 -28.69 2.21 -27.73
CA PRO A 254 -30.12 1.95 -27.88
C PRO A 254 -30.49 1.20 -29.18
N ARG A 255 -29.61 1.19 -30.19
CA ARG A 255 -29.72 0.41 -31.40
C ARG A 255 -29.42 -1.07 -31.22
N ASP A 256 -28.54 -1.42 -30.28
CA ASP A 256 -28.14 -2.81 -29.99
C ASP A 256 -29.24 -3.53 -29.18
N GLN A 257 -30.12 -2.79 -28.52
CA GLN A 257 -31.30 -3.32 -27.81
C GLN A 257 -32.48 -3.68 -28.71
N ARG A 258 -32.47 -3.22 -29.95
CA ARG A 258 -33.45 -3.66 -30.95
C ARG A 258 -32.96 -4.93 -31.61
N GLY A 259 -33.18 -6.05 -30.91
CA GLY A 259 -33.11 -7.36 -31.58
C GLY A 259 -33.92 -7.28 -32.88
N SER A 260 -33.29 -7.57 -33.99
CA SER A 260 -33.95 -7.68 -35.28
C SER A 260 -35.02 -8.75 -35.13
N ARG A 261 -36.28 -8.31 -34.96
CA ARG A 261 -37.41 -9.18 -35.24
C ARG A 261 -37.39 -9.40 -36.75
N MET A 262 -36.82 -10.52 -37.18
CA MET A 262 -37.14 -11.03 -38.49
C MET A 262 -38.61 -11.45 -38.46
N PRO A 263 -39.44 -10.98 -39.37
CA PRO A 263 -40.76 -11.54 -39.53
C PRO A 263 -40.57 -12.98 -40.01
N SER A 264 -41.14 -13.94 -39.29
CA SER A 264 -41.31 -15.32 -39.75
C SER A 264 -42.24 -15.29 -40.94
N CYS A 265 -41.73 -15.65 -42.10
CA CYS A 265 -42.54 -16.22 -43.20
C CYS A 265 -42.81 -17.66 -42.93
#